data_200430655e50a5cdb9c1567809be21b2
#
_entry.id   200430655e50a5cdb9c1567809be21b2
#
_cell.length_a   1.000
_cell.length_b   1.000
_cell.length_c   1.000
_cell.angle_alpha   90.00
_cell.angle_beta   90.00
_cell.angle_gamma   90.00
#
_symmetry.space_group_name_H-M   'P 1'
#
loop_
_entity.id
_entity.type
_entity.pdbx_description
1 polymer ?
#
loop_
_entity_poly.entity_id
_entity_poly.type
_entity_poly.pdbx_seq_one_letter_code
_entity_poly.pdbx_strand_id
1 'polypeptide(L)'
;MHLEGKVAIVTGASRGIGRAVAIHLAQSGADVVVNYSGSEGAAQETVEAVQALGRKAIKIKANVANADDVAAMVEEAHKEFGHIDILVNNAGITRDGLLMRMKDEDFDAVIDINLKGVYL
;
A
#
# COMPACT_ATOMS: atom_id res chain seq x y z
N MET A 1 9.19 16.69 4.33
CA MET A 1 8.39 15.57 4.26
C MET A 1 6.99 15.91 4.05
N HIS A 2 6.48 15.46 2.97
CA HIS A 2 5.17 15.85 2.57
C HIS A 2 4.09 14.94 3.08
N LEU A 3 4.44 13.78 3.55
CA LEU A 3 3.45 12.76 3.86
C LEU A 3 3.37 12.39 5.32
N GLU A 4 3.93 13.22 6.17
CA GLU A 4 3.87 12.92 7.60
C GLU A 4 2.43 12.80 8.07
N GLY A 5 2.15 11.76 8.82
CA GLY A 5 0.81 11.50 9.31
C GLY A 5 -0.10 10.80 8.33
N LYS A 6 0.37 10.58 7.09
CA LYS A 6 -0.44 9.88 6.11
C LYS A 6 -0.21 8.39 6.18
N VAL A 7 -1.19 7.62 5.76
CA VAL A 7 -1.11 6.16 5.70
C VAL A 7 -1.33 5.72 4.28
N ALA A 8 -0.42 4.93 3.76
CA ALA A 8 -0.49 4.46 2.39
C ALA A 8 -0.59 2.95 2.33
N ILE A 9 -1.46 2.45 1.47
CA ILE A 9 -1.48 1.03 1.14
C ILE A 9 -0.78 0.90 -0.21
N VAL A 10 0.22 0.02 -0.28
CA VAL A 10 0.90 -0.25 -1.54
C VAL A 10 0.69 -1.70 -1.89
N THR A 11 0.00 -1.95 -2.99
CA THR A 11 -0.26 -3.33 -3.38
C THR A 11 0.97 -3.89 -4.09
N GLY A 12 1.18 -5.20 -3.95
CA GLY A 12 2.33 -5.83 -4.55
C GLY A 12 3.65 -5.29 -4.03
N ALA A 13 3.73 -4.99 -2.75
CA ALA A 13 4.86 -4.27 -2.20
C ALA A 13 5.95 -5.17 -1.62
N SER A 14 5.87 -6.47 -1.84
CA SER A 14 6.84 -7.39 -1.24
C SER A 14 8.20 -7.27 -1.91
N ARG A 15 8.27 -6.85 -3.14
CA ARG A 15 9.54 -6.73 -3.84
C ARG A 15 9.40 -5.81 -5.04
N GLY A 16 10.51 -5.56 -5.72
CA GLY A 16 10.51 -4.83 -6.98
C GLY A 16 10.05 -3.41 -6.83
N ILE A 17 9.26 -2.97 -7.80
CA ILE A 17 8.79 -1.59 -7.85
C ILE A 17 7.90 -1.27 -6.65
N GLY A 18 7.06 -2.21 -6.27
CA GLY A 18 6.18 -1.98 -5.12
C GLY A 18 6.98 -1.73 -3.84
N ARG A 19 8.05 -2.47 -3.63
CA ARG A 19 8.92 -2.24 -2.47
C ARG A 19 9.56 -0.85 -2.56
N ALA A 20 10.04 -0.48 -3.74
CA ALA A 20 10.67 0.81 -3.91
C ALA A 20 9.68 1.94 -3.62
N VAL A 21 8.44 1.80 -4.07
CA VAL A 21 7.42 2.79 -3.80
C VAL A 21 7.14 2.88 -2.30
N ALA A 22 7.02 1.74 -1.64
CA ALA A 22 6.75 1.72 -0.20
C ALA A 22 7.85 2.45 0.56
N ILE A 23 9.10 2.18 0.21
CA ILE A 23 10.23 2.83 0.86
C ILE A 23 10.24 4.33 0.57
N HIS A 24 9.93 4.70 -0.66
CA HIS A 24 9.91 6.11 -1.02
C HIS A 24 8.84 6.87 -0.24
N LEU A 25 7.66 6.28 -0.10
CA LEU A 25 6.59 6.91 0.67
C LEU A 25 6.98 7.04 2.13
N ALA A 26 7.65 6.03 2.66
CA ALA A 26 8.12 6.07 4.04
C ALA A 26 9.18 7.16 4.24
N GLN A 27 10.04 7.34 3.25
CA GLN A 27 11.03 8.40 3.30
C GLN A 27 10.35 9.77 3.32
N SER A 28 9.17 9.87 2.78
CA SER A 28 8.41 11.11 2.78
C SER A 28 7.53 11.27 4.01
N GLY A 29 7.57 10.31 4.91
CA GLY A 29 6.88 10.43 6.19
C GLY A 29 5.65 9.56 6.37
N ALA A 30 5.26 8.79 5.38
CA ALA A 30 4.05 7.99 5.47
C ALA A 30 4.29 6.70 6.23
N ASP A 31 3.27 6.25 6.93
CA ASP A 31 3.20 4.87 7.40
C ASP A 31 2.67 4.02 6.26
N VAL A 32 3.04 2.77 6.20
CA VAL A 32 2.80 1.96 5.01
C VAL A 32 2.18 0.62 5.34
N VAL A 33 1.16 0.27 4.59
CA VAL A 33 0.61 -1.09 4.60
C VAL A 33 1.20 -1.80 3.40
N VAL A 34 1.95 -2.85 3.67
CA VAL A 34 2.64 -3.63 2.64
C VAL A 34 1.75 -4.79 2.26
N ASN A 35 1.14 -4.71 1.10
CA ASN A 35 0.32 -5.80 0.62
C ASN A 35 1.17 -6.82 -0.14
N TYR A 36 0.86 -8.08 0.06
CA TYR A 36 1.53 -9.14 -0.70
C TYR A 36 0.54 -10.26 -0.97
N SER A 37 0.86 -11.09 -1.94
CA SER A 37 0.01 -12.24 -2.22
C SER A 37 0.77 -13.54 -2.12
N GLY A 38 2.05 -13.54 -2.33
CA GLY A 38 2.85 -14.76 -2.39
C GLY A 38 3.85 -14.93 -1.28
N SER A 39 4.80 -14.04 -1.19
CA SER A 39 5.93 -14.27 -0.28
C SER A 39 5.84 -13.41 0.96
N GLU A 40 5.51 -14.05 2.06
CA GLU A 40 5.45 -13.35 3.33
C GLU A 40 6.85 -12.88 3.76
N GLY A 41 7.86 -13.68 3.48
CA GLY A 41 9.23 -13.30 3.85
C GLY A 41 9.67 -12.04 3.14
N ALA A 42 9.36 -11.93 1.86
CA ALA A 42 9.72 -10.72 1.12
C ALA A 42 8.93 -9.52 1.62
N ALA A 43 7.66 -9.73 1.97
CA ALA A 43 6.86 -8.63 2.54
C ALA A 43 7.43 -8.18 3.88
N GLN A 44 7.89 -9.13 4.69
CA GLN A 44 8.49 -8.78 5.97
C GLN A 44 9.74 -7.93 5.77
N GLU A 45 10.53 -8.22 4.75
CA GLU A 45 11.71 -7.41 4.44
C GLU A 45 11.32 -5.98 4.12
N THR A 46 10.23 -5.81 3.38
CA THR A 46 9.76 -4.46 3.06
C THR A 46 9.30 -3.74 4.33
N VAL A 47 8.57 -4.46 5.18
CA VAL A 47 8.12 -3.89 6.45
C VAL A 47 9.33 -3.40 7.26
N GLU A 48 10.36 -4.24 7.33
CA GLU A 48 11.54 -3.87 8.10
C GLU A 48 12.26 -2.66 7.51
N ALA A 49 12.29 -2.58 6.18
CA ALA A 49 12.90 -1.43 5.54
C ALA A 49 12.16 -0.14 5.86
N VAL A 50 10.84 -0.20 5.90
CA VAL A 50 10.03 0.97 6.27
C VAL A 50 10.25 1.32 7.74
N GLN A 51 10.28 0.31 8.59
CA GLN A 51 10.47 0.55 10.02
C GLN A 51 11.85 1.15 10.30
N ALA A 52 12.84 0.76 9.52
CA ALA A 52 14.19 1.32 9.67
C ALA A 52 14.22 2.82 9.38
N LEU A 53 13.22 3.33 8.69
CA LEU A 53 13.11 4.75 8.42
C LEU A 53 12.29 5.47 9.47
N GLY A 54 11.92 4.76 10.53
CA GLY A 54 11.16 5.38 11.62
C GLY A 54 9.66 5.44 11.37
N ARG A 55 9.17 4.72 10.36
CA ARG A 55 7.74 4.74 10.08
C ARG A 55 7.12 3.44 10.53
N LYS A 56 5.81 3.43 10.69
CA LYS A 56 5.10 2.22 11.03
C LYS A 56 4.77 1.47 9.77
N ALA A 57 4.79 0.16 9.85
CA ALA A 57 4.42 -0.67 8.72
C ALA A 57 3.81 -1.97 9.20
N ILE A 58 2.84 -2.45 8.44
CA ILE A 58 2.28 -3.79 8.65
C ILE A 58 2.21 -4.47 7.28
N LYS A 59 2.15 -5.79 7.29
CA LYS A 59 1.97 -6.53 6.06
C LYS A 59 0.62 -7.21 6.08
N ILE A 60 -0.05 -7.22 4.95
CA ILE A 60 -1.36 -7.86 4.83
C ILE A 60 -1.39 -8.68 3.55
N LYS A 61 -1.73 -9.96 3.71
CA LYS A 61 -1.89 -10.83 2.55
C LYS A 61 -3.25 -10.61 1.94
N ALA A 62 -3.29 -10.34 0.66
CA ALA A 62 -4.55 -10.19 -0.06
C ALA A 62 -4.31 -10.35 -1.54
N ASN A 63 -5.21 -11.05 -2.19
CA ASN A 63 -5.20 -11.15 -3.63
C ASN A 63 -5.99 -9.97 -4.17
N VAL A 64 -5.29 -9.03 -4.79
CA VAL A 64 -5.94 -7.80 -5.24
C VAL A 64 -6.86 -7.98 -6.41
N ALA A 65 -6.89 -9.17 -6.99
CA ALA A 65 -7.87 -9.49 -8.02
C ALA A 65 -9.20 -9.92 -7.39
N ASN A 66 -9.23 -10.09 -6.10
CA ASN A 66 -10.42 -10.54 -5.39
C ASN A 66 -10.98 -9.37 -4.58
N ALA A 67 -12.19 -8.96 -4.90
CA ALA A 67 -12.78 -7.79 -4.26
C ALA A 67 -12.95 -7.97 -2.76
N ASP A 68 -13.29 -9.17 -2.32
CA ASP A 68 -13.47 -9.40 -0.90
C ASP A 68 -12.15 -9.31 -0.15
N ASP A 69 -11.08 -9.80 -0.76
CA ASP A 69 -9.74 -9.69 -0.16
C ASP A 69 -9.34 -8.23 -0.03
N VAL A 70 -9.61 -7.45 -1.06
CA VAL A 70 -9.24 -6.03 -1.04
C VAL A 70 -10.02 -5.31 0.04
N ALA A 71 -11.31 -5.59 0.13
CA ALA A 71 -12.13 -4.95 1.15
C ALA A 71 -11.65 -5.31 2.56
N ALA A 72 -11.29 -6.56 2.77
CA ALA A 72 -10.79 -6.99 4.07
C ALA A 72 -9.46 -6.32 4.39
N MET A 73 -8.59 -6.18 3.39
CA MET A 73 -7.31 -5.52 3.58
C MET A 73 -7.49 -4.07 3.99
N VAL A 74 -8.38 -3.38 3.29
CA VAL A 74 -8.63 -1.97 3.60
C VAL A 74 -9.21 -1.83 5.00
N GLU A 75 -10.11 -2.73 5.36
CA GLU A 75 -10.72 -2.69 6.68
C GLU A 75 -9.67 -2.92 7.77
N GLU A 76 -8.80 -3.88 7.56
CA GLU A 76 -7.75 -4.17 8.53
C GLU A 76 -6.79 -3.00 8.66
N ALA A 77 -6.42 -2.40 7.55
CA ALA A 77 -5.52 -1.25 7.56
C ALA A 77 -6.16 -0.06 8.27
N HIS A 78 -7.45 0.16 8.01
CA HIS A 78 -8.16 1.25 8.66
C HIS A 78 -8.24 1.02 10.17
N LYS A 79 -8.45 -0.23 10.56
CA LYS A 79 -8.53 -0.55 11.96
C LYS A 79 -7.21 -0.32 12.67
N GLU A 80 -6.12 -0.62 11.98
CA GLU A 80 -4.79 -0.48 12.56
C GLU A 80 -4.36 0.97 12.68
N PHE A 81 -4.63 1.78 11.67
CA PHE A 81 -4.10 3.12 11.60
C PHE A 81 -5.14 4.23 11.81
N GLY A 82 -6.41 3.90 11.72
CA GLY A 82 -7.46 4.89 11.93
C GLY A 82 -7.86 5.65 10.68
N HIS A 83 -7.04 5.64 9.67
CA HIS A 83 -7.36 6.31 8.39
C HIS A 83 -6.46 5.75 7.31
N ILE A 84 -6.84 5.97 6.08
CA ILE A 84 -6.04 5.60 4.93
C ILE A 84 -6.12 6.77 3.97
N ASP A 85 -4.98 7.27 3.57
CA ASP A 85 -4.92 8.48 2.76
C ASP A 85 -4.51 8.22 1.32
N ILE A 86 -3.75 7.16 1.08
CA ILE A 86 -3.16 6.91 -0.23
C ILE A 86 -3.29 5.45 -0.56
N LEU A 87 -3.70 5.16 -1.79
CA LEU A 87 -3.68 3.80 -2.28
C LEU A 87 -2.84 3.77 -3.55
N VAL A 88 -1.76 3.01 -3.52
CA VAL A 88 -0.92 2.82 -4.69
C VAL A 88 -1.18 1.42 -5.22
N ASN A 89 -1.76 1.35 -6.39
CA ASN A 89 -2.10 0.07 -6.99
C ASN A 89 -0.96 -0.36 -7.92
N ASN A 90 -0.10 -1.22 -7.39
CA ASN A 90 1.06 -1.66 -8.12
C ASN A 90 1.04 -3.15 -8.45
N ALA A 91 0.00 -3.83 -8.15
CA ALA A 91 0.04 -5.30 -8.17
C ALA A 91 -0.10 -5.94 -9.54
N GLY A 92 0.24 -5.27 -10.58
CA GLY A 92 0.26 -5.88 -11.88
C GLY A 92 -1.09 -6.10 -12.53
N ILE A 93 -2.10 -5.50 -12.03
CA ILE A 93 -3.36 -5.56 -12.63
C ILE A 93 -3.36 -4.64 -13.77
N THR A 94 -3.55 -5.20 -14.88
CA THR A 94 -3.43 -4.40 -16.03
C THR A 94 -4.65 -3.67 -16.36
N ARG A 95 -5.72 -3.83 -15.66
CA ARG A 95 -6.84 -3.14 -15.98
C ARG A 95 -7.00 -2.07 -15.17
N ASP A 96 -7.42 -1.11 -15.65
CA ASP A 96 -7.73 0.06 -14.95
C ASP A 96 -8.69 -0.27 -13.98
N GLY A 97 -9.01 -1.29 -13.86
CA GLY A 97 -10.08 -1.44 -13.16
C GLY A 97 -10.11 -1.49 -11.72
N LEU A 98 -9.08 -1.35 -11.08
CA LEU A 98 -9.20 -1.41 -9.69
C LEU A 98 -9.20 -0.10 -9.06
N LEU A 99 -10.11 0.68 -9.44
CA LEU A 99 -10.29 1.89 -8.77
C LEU A 99 -11.20 1.63 -7.66
N MET A 100 -10.68 1.56 -6.49
CA MET A 100 -11.53 1.42 -5.38
C MET A 100 -12.05 2.73 -4.97
N ARG A 101 -13.36 2.85 -4.99
CA ARG A 101 -13.95 3.98 -4.45
C ARG A 101 -14.24 3.71 -3.06
N MET A 102 -13.59 4.40 -2.19
CA MET A 102 -13.90 4.33 -0.77
C MET A 102 -14.68 5.54 -0.39
N LYS A 103 -15.39 5.44 0.68
CA LYS A 103 -16.14 6.56 1.17
C LYS A 103 -15.21 7.59 1.70
N ASP A 104 -15.63 8.82 1.64
CA ASP A 104 -14.78 9.92 2.03
C ASP A 104 -14.22 9.81 3.42
N GLU A 105 -14.96 9.23 4.31
CA GLU A 105 -14.46 9.12 5.66
C GLU A 105 -13.33 8.10 5.77
N ASP A 106 -13.15 7.27 4.77
CA ASP A 106 -12.11 6.25 4.81
C ASP A 106 -10.87 6.68 4.06
N PHE A 107 -11.04 7.51 3.06
CA PHE A 107 -9.90 7.97 2.26
C PHE A 107 -9.95 9.45 2.07
N ASP A 108 -8.81 10.09 2.23
CA ASP A 108 -8.69 11.49 1.86
C ASP A 108 -8.36 11.56 0.38
N ALA A 109 -7.69 10.58 -0.12
CA ALA A 109 -7.31 10.60 -1.52
C ALA A 109 -7.07 9.19 -1.99
N VAL A 110 -7.41 8.94 -3.23
CA VAL A 110 -7.08 7.69 -3.87
C VAL A 110 -6.15 8.02 -5.00
N ILE A 111 -4.95 7.49 -4.95
CA ILE A 111 -3.99 7.69 -6.01
C ILE A 111 -3.83 6.36 -6.68
N ASP A 112 -4.29 6.28 -7.91
CA ASP A 112 -4.15 5.08 -8.68
C ASP A 112 -2.94 5.27 -9.57
N ILE A 113 -1.82 4.79 -9.11
CA ILE A 113 -0.62 4.87 -9.90
C ILE A 113 -0.44 3.55 -10.56
N ASN A 114 -0.63 3.54 -11.85
CA ASN A 114 -0.41 2.35 -12.61
C ASN A 114 1.05 2.30 -13.00
N LEU A 115 1.79 1.52 -12.26
CA LEU A 115 3.21 1.51 -12.46
C LEU A 115 3.68 0.55 -13.50
N LYS A 116 2.76 0.04 -14.29
CA LYS A 116 3.10 -0.76 -15.30
C LYS A 116 3.93 -0.02 -16.22
N GLY A 117 5.01 -0.22 -16.23
CA GLY A 117 5.81 0.47 -17.04
C GLY A 117 6.10 1.79 -16.66
N VAL A 118 6.34 2.22 -15.72
CA VAL A 118 6.70 3.19 -15.35
C VAL A 118 7.17 3.88 -14.65
N TYR A 119 7.09 4.70 -14.25
CA TYR A 119 7.48 5.87 -14.20
C TYR A 119 7.25 6.55 -13.00
N LEU A 120 7.97 6.69 -12.18
CA LEU A 120 7.82 7.48 -11.04
C LEU A 120 8.62 8.70 -11.18
#